data_1cae550970af1bf36fcb0d91372f2022
#
_entry.id   1cae550970af1bf36fcb0d91372f2022
#
_cell.length_a   1.000
_cell.length_b   1.000
_cell.length_c   1.000
_cell.angle_alpha   90.00
_cell.angle_beta   90.00
_cell.angle_gamma   90.00
#
_symmetry.space_group_name_H-M   'P 1'
#
loop_
_entity.id
_entity.type
_entity.pdbx_description
1 polymer ?
#
loop_
_entity_poly.entity_id
_entity_poly.type
_entity_poly.pdbx_seq_one_letter_code
_entity_poly.pdbx_strand_id
1 'polypeptide(L)'
;MKLFAFIFPFLFFVACKKQNPVIDTPIIVPEEALINLSTDWKKDSILSLDFPKSAAVYQNKTTLNGNPFKATAFVFNLADTNLVISTALNTSRLTPSNWLLNEKGNILAVINGGYFDLTNGQSYSLVVNENKMLSANVKALTRSFNGANTSYYPTRCAFGLTNRKPSCEWIYNVTGTVNYAYPAPSPNALNTLPQAKPSETFPVNGSIWSPQTAIGGSPMLLKKGNVMISDVEELIDVNNKTGRSRSAIGFTAKNRVVILAVEKNATTGNVGASLTEMAQLLKDMGCTDAINLDGGGSTCLLVNNGKSTNQPEGNIQRAVSSVIFVKKQN
;
A
#
# COMPACT_ATOMS: atom_id res chain seq x y z
N MET A 1 80.16 18.74 -70.42
CA MET A 1 78.70 18.74 -70.45
C MET A 1 78.25 18.49 -69.04
N LYS A 2 77.79 19.49 -68.34
CA LYS A 2 77.31 19.38 -66.95
C LYS A 2 75.78 19.47 -67.01
N LEU A 3 75.10 18.42 -66.56
CA LEU A 3 73.63 18.32 -66.51
C LEU A 3 73.18 18.93 -65.17
N PHE A 4 72.40 20.00 -65.21
CA PHE A 4 71.75 20.57 -64.03
C PHE A 4 70.37 19.90 -63.83
N ALA A 5 70.15 19.25 -62.70
CA ALA A 5 68.86 18.73 -62.29
C ALA A 5 68.13 19.79 -61.43
N PHE A 6 66.97 20.22 -61.94
CA PHE A 6 66.05 21.09 -61.18
C PHE A 6 65.19 20.23 -60.26
N ILE A 7 65.31 20.48 -58.95
CA ILE A 7 64.41 19.88 -57.97
C ILE A 7 63.30 20.87 -57.68
N PHE A 8 62.04 20.49 -57.94
CA PHE A 8 60.83 21.23 -57.62
C PHE A 8 60.32 20.76 -56.23
N PRO A 9 60.12 21.64 -55.23
CA PRO A 9 59.52 21.22 -54.00
C PRO A 9 58.00 21.15 -54.13
N PHE A 10 57.45 19.95 -53.87
CA PHE A 10 56.01 19.70 -53.78
C PHE A 10 55.53 20.16 -52.37
N LEU A 11 54.79 21.27 -52.28
CA LEU A 11 54.12 21.72 -51.10
C LEU A 11 52.85 20.88 -50.88
N PHE A 12 52.84 20.02 -49.85
CA PHE A 12 51.64 19.34 -49.37
C PHE A 12 50.82 20.29 -48.50
N PHE A 13 49.66 20.77 -48.98
CA PHE A 13 48.69 21.42 -48.16
C PHE A 13 47.92 20.35 -47.34
N VAL A 14 48.22 20.23 -46.04
CA VAL A 14 47.40 19.45 -45.12
C VAL A 14 46.20 20.29 -44.76
N ALA A 15 45.03 19.97 -45.36
CA ALA A 15 43.75 20.55 -44.97
C ALA A 15 43.30 19.92 -43.64
N CYS A 16 43.50 20.65 -42.55
CA CYS A 16 42.87 20.31 -41.26
C CYS A 16 41.35 20.44 -41.41
N LYS A 17 40.63 19.33 -41.52
CA LYS A 17 39.16 19.28 -41.29
C LYS A 17 38.90 19.57 -39.84
N LYS A 18 38.29 20.72 -39.51
CA LYS A 18 37.70 20.96 -38.19
C LYS A 18 36.61 19.92 -37.99
N GLN A 19 36.83 18.94 -37.11
CA GLN A 19 35.78 18.11 -36.58
C GLN A 19 34.88 18.99 -35.67
N ASN A 20 33.62 19.17 -36.06
CA ASN A 20 32.63 19.75 -35.17
C ASN A 20 32.54 18.86 -33.89
N PRO A 21 32.49 19.44 -32.70
CA PRO A 21 32.29 18.65 -31.50
C PRO A 21 30.94 17.93 -31.60
N VAL A 22 30.97 16.60 -31.53
CA VAL A 22 29.76 15.79 -31.34
C VAL A 22 29.25 16.18 -29.96
N ILE A 23 28.17 16.94 -29.92
CA ILE A 23 27.44 17.20 -28.69
C ILE A 23 26.77 15.86 -28.36
N ASP A 24 27.37 15.10 -27.46
CA ASP A 24 26.74 13.94 -26.84
C ASP A 24 25.53 14.44 -26.03
N THR A 25 24.39 14.49 -26.68
CA THR A 25 23.12 14.68 -25.96
C THR A 25 22.95 13.45 -25.05
N PRO A 26 22.89 13.62 -23.73
CA PRO A 26 22.70 12.48 -22.84
C PRO A 26 21.42 11.76 -23.26
N ILE A 27 21.52 10.47 -23.55
CA ILE A 27 20.38 9.62 -23.79
C ILE A 27 19.60 9.61 -22.47
N ILE A 28 18.48 10.37 -22.41
CA ILE A 28 17.55 10.34 -21.29
C ILE A 28 16.86 8.98 -21.35
N VAL A 29 17.40 8.00 -20.62
CA VAL A 29 16.70 6.73 -20.40
C VAL A 29 15.46 7.05 -19.56
N PRO A 30 14.24 6.78 -20.06
CA PRO A 30 13.04 7.04 -19.30
C PRO A 30 13.11 6.29 -17.96
N GLU A 31 12.81 7.00 -16.85
CA GLU A 31 12.76 6.38 -15.52
C GLU A 31 11.67 5.29 -15.53
N GLU A 32 12.04 4.05 -15.20
CA GLU A 32 11.09 2.94 -15.14
C GLU A 32 10.03 3.23 -14.07
N ALA A 33 8.75 3.16 -14.46
CA ALA A 33 7.64 3.34 -13.52
C ALA A 33 7.66 2.26 -12.44
N LEU A 34 7.37 2.63 -11.20
CA LEU A 34 7.36 1.69 -10.06
C LEU A 34 6.18 0.71 -10.11
N ILE A 35 5.14 1.02 -10.88
CA ILE A 35 3.94 0.19 -11.06
C ILE A 35 3.63 0.06 -12.55
N ASN A 36 2.76 -0.89 -12.90
CA ASN A 36 2.16 -0.90 -14.22
C ASN A 36 1.26 0.33 -14.35
N LEU A 37 1.53 1.16 -15.36
CA LEU A 37 0.72 2.34 -15.64
C LEU A 37 -0.28 2.02 -16.75
N SER A 38 -1.56 2.11 -16.45
CA SER A 38 -2.60 2.31 -17.46
C SER A 38 -2.59 3.78 -17.91
N THR A 39 -3.29 4.10 -18.96
CA THR A 39 -3.44 5.48 -19.48
C THR A 39 -4.02 6.44 -18.45
N ASP A 40 -4.70 5.91 -17.43
CA ASP A 40 -5.42 6.68 -16.42
C ASP A 40 -4.57 7.09 -15.23
N TRP A 41 -3.40 6.49 -15.06
CA TRP A 41 -2.49 6.78 -13.96
C TRP A 41 -1.30 7.60 -14.44
N LYS A 42 -0.97 8.65 -13.70
CA LYS A 42 0.23 9.48 -13.94
C LYS A 42 1.03 9.69 -12.67
N LYS A 43 2.35 9.68 -12.80
CA LYS A 43 3.26 10.11 -11.73
C LYS A 43 2.98 11.58 -11.44
N ASP A 44 2.75 11.89 -10.17
CA ASP A 44 2.65 13.27 -9.69
C ASP A 44 4.02 13.77 -9.27
N SER A 45 4.63 14.63 -10.08
CA SER A 45 5.96 15.17 -9.84
C SER A 45 6.00 16.14 -8.65
N ILE A 46 4.88 16.84 -8.37
CA ILE A 46 4.80 17.80 -7.26
C ILE A 46 4.72 17.08 -5.92
N LEU A 47 3.86 16.05 -5.84
CA LEU A 47 3.74 15.23 -4.64
C LEU A 47 4.95 14.31 -4.44
N SER A 48 5.68 13.97 -5.51
CA SER A 48 6.90 13.17 -5.47
C SER A 48 8.20 14.01 -5.35
N LEU A 49 8.08 15.32 -5.19
CA LEU A 49 9.24 16.20 -5.05
C LEU A 49 10.09 15.76 -3.85
N ASP A 50 11.40 15.74 -4.02
CA ASP A 50 12.39 15.34 -3.02
C ASP A 50 12.35 13.84 -2.61
N PHE A 51 11.53 13.03 -3.27
CA PHE A 51 11.54 11.59 -3.07
C PHE A 51 12.74 10.94 -3.78
N PRO A 52 13.30 9.86 -3.22
CA PRO A 52 14.26 9.05 -3.95
C PRO A 52 13.58 8.42 -5.17
N LYS A 53 14.36 8.05 -6.20
CA LYS A 53 13.83 7.38 -7.41
C LYS A 53 13.07 6.08 -7.12
N SER A 54 13.31 5.50 -5.96
CA SER A 54 12.66 4.30 -5.43
C SER A 54 11.28 4.56 -4.82
N ALA A 55 10.80 5.80 -4.76
CA ALA A 55 9.48 6.17 -4.26
C ALA A 55 8.80 7.20 -5.17
N ALA A 56 7.49 7.07 -5.34
CA ALA A 56 6.70 8.02 -6.12
C ALA A 56 5.23 8.01 -5.72
N VAL A 57 4.55 9.12 -6.01
CA VAL A 57 3.10 9.25 -5.96
C VAL A 57 2.54 9.16 -7.37
N TYR A 58 1.47 8.40 -7.51
CA TYR A 58 0.68 8.32 -8.75
C TYR A 58 -0.75 8.72 -8.47
N GLN A 59 -1.34 9.49 -9.37
CA GLN A 59 -2.75 9.87 -9.30
C GLN A 59 -3.51 9.33 -10.50
N ASN A 60 -4.71 8.85 -10.24
CA ASN A 60 -5.69 8.59 -11.27
C ASN A 60 -6.25 9.92 -11.78
N LYS A 61 -6.49 10.05 -13.09
CA LYS A 61 -6.91 11.30 -13.71
C LYS A 61 -8.31 11.30 -14.27
N THR A 62 -8.95 10.13 -14.30
CA THR A 62 -10.18 9.94 -15.04
C THR A 62 -11.34 9.53 -14.14
N THR A 63 -12.40 9.20 -14.78
CA THR A 63 -13.59 8.63 -14.14
C THR A 63 -13.41 7.12 -13.95
N LEU A 64 -14.12 6.57 -12.99
CA LEU A 64 -14.30 5.12 -12.83
C LEU A 64 -15.74 4.79 -13.22
N ASN A 65 -15.92 3.91 -14.22
CA ASN A 65 -17.25 3.54 -14.74
C ASN A 65 -18.12 4.76 -15.09
N GLY A 66 -17.50 5.81 -15.68
CA GLY A 66 -18.21 7.04 -16.08
C GLY A 66 -18.49 8.04 -14.95
N ASN A 67 -18.17 7.72 -13.70
CA ASN A 67 -18.40 8.61 -12.54
C ASN A 67 -17.12 9.33 -12.11
N PRO A 68 -17.21 10.54 -11.53
CA PRO A 68 -16.08 11.23 -10.98
C PRO A 68 -15.35 10.36 -9.96
N PHE A 69 -14.03 10.24 -10.14
CA PHE A 69 -13.20 9.34 -9.35
C PHE A 69 -11.83 9.94 -9.08
N LYS A 70 -11.37 9.78 -7.85
CA LYS A 70 -10.01 10.17 -7.47
C LYS A 70 -9.38 9.09 -6.61
N ALA A 71 -8.22 8.64 -7.05
CA ALA A 71 -7.39 7.72 -6.30
C ALA A 71 -5.92 8.17 -6.35
N THR A 72 -5.20 7.94 -5.26
CA THR A 72 -3.78 8.23 -5.14
C THR A 72 -3.06 7.01 -4.61
N ALA A 73 -2.01 6.60 -5.31
CA ALA A 73 -1.11 5.54 -4.89
C ALA A 73 0.26 6.12 -4.52
N PHE A 74 0.71 5.89 -3.29
CA PHE A 74 2.11 6.05 -2.91
C PHE A 74 2.79 4.69 -3.07
N VAL A 75 3.88 4.67 -3.84
CA VAL A 75 4.59 3.43 -4.19
C VAL A 75 6.06 3.57 -3.84
N PHE A 76 6.63 2.52 -3.25
CA PHE A 76 8.06 2.49 -3.00
C PHE A 76 8.64 1.07 -3.17
N ASN A 77 9.94 1.02 -3.48
CA ASN A 77 10.68 -0.22 -3.71
C ASN A 77 11.38 -0.67 -2.43
N LEU A 78 11.05 -1.88 -1.95
CA LEU A 78 11.70 -2.49 -0.77
C LEU A 78 13.19 -2.82 -1.00
N ALA A 79 13.68 -2.82 -2.24
CA ALA A 79 15.12 -2.97 -2.49
C ALA A 79 15.93 -1.76 -2.01
N ASP A 80 15.32 -0.57 -1.90
CA ASP A 80 15.98 0.58 -1.29
C ASP A 80 15.96 0.45 0.23
N THR A 81 17.12 0.13 0.79
CA THR A 81 17.30 -0.07 2.24
C THR A 81 17.15 1.20 3.06
N ASN A 82 17.26 2.39 2.43
CA ASN A 82 17.02 3.66 3.09
C ASN A 82 15.52 3.94 3.33
N LEU A 83 14.62 3.17 2.70
CA LEU A 83 13.19 3.30 2.92
C LEU A 83 12.71 2.26 3.92
N VAL A 84 12.06 2.73 4.97
CA VAL A 84 11.53 1.90 6.06
C VAL A 84 10.03 2.12 6.19
N ILE A 85 9.29 1.02 6.31
CA ILE A 85 7.90 1.02 6.72
C ILE A 85 7.82 0.73 8.22
N SER A 86 7.02 1.50 8.94
CA SER A 86 6.73 1.30 10.35
C SER A 86 5.25 1.51 10.61
N THR A 87 4.77 0.96 11.73
CA THR A 87 3.39 1.11 12.17
C THR A 87 3.36 1.73 13.55
N ALA A 88 2.27 2.40 13.89
CA ALA A 88 2.07 2.95 15.21
C ALA A 88 0.64 2.73 15.70
N LEU A 89 0.46 2.65 17.01
CA LEU A 89 -0.81 2.47 17.70
C LEU A 89 -0.93 3.46 18.86
N ASN A 90 -2.09 4.11 18.95
CA ASN A 90 -2.47 4.97 20.08
C ASN A 90 -3.99 4.90 20.31
N THR A 91 -4.40 4.41 21.46
CA THR A 91 -5.82 4.30 21.81
C THR A 91 -6.51 5.64 22.02
N SER A 92 -5.75 6.71 22.32
CA SER A 92 -6.29 8.07 22.37
C SER A 92 -6.61 8.64 21.00
N ARG A 93 -6.31 7.92 19.94
CA ARG A 93 -6.54 8.29 18.53
C ARG A 93 -5.96 9.65 18.17
N LEU A 94 -5.36 9.75 17.03
CA LEU A 94 -4.84 11.00 16.48
C LEU A 94 -5.27 11.13 15.01
N THR A 95 -5.49 12.35 14.54
CA THR A 95 -5.64 12.56 13.09
C THR A 95 -4.34 12.21 12.38
N PRO A 96 -4.38 11.77 11.12
CA PRO A 96 -3.15 11.51 10.35
C PRO A 96 -2.16 12.68 10.37
N SER A 97 -2.65 13.93 10.37
CA SER A 97 -1.78 15.11 10.51
C SER A 97 -1.10 15.17 11.89
N ASN A 98 -1.82 14.86 12.98
CA ASN A 98 -1.22 14.82 14.32
C ASN A 98 -0.29 13.63 14.50
N TRP A 99 -0.57 12.48 13.86
CA TRP A 99 0.38 11.37 13.78
C TRP A 99 1.69 11.81 13.12
N LEU A 100 1.60 12.53 11.99
CA LEU A 100 2.77 13.03 11.29
C LEU A 100 3.57 14.03 12.14
N LEU A 101 2.90 14.96 12.83
CA LEU A 101 3.56 15.97 13.68
C LEU A 101 4.29 15.32 14.87
N ASN A 102 3.77 14.23 15.40
CA ASN A 102 4.36 13.55 16.56
C ASN A 102 5.47 12.56 16.16
N GLU A 103 5.57 12.21 14.87
CA GLU A 103 6.55 11.24 14.39
C GLU A 103 7.86 11.93 14.02
N LYS A 104 8.98 11.27 14.32
CA LYS A 104 10.32 11.80 14.04
C LYS A 104 10.90 11.24 12.74
N GLY A 105 11.75 12.03 12.12
CA GLY A 105 12.49 11.65 10.92
C GLY A 105 11.86 12.18 9.63
N ASN A 106 12.40 11.76 8.51
CA ASN A 106 11.94 12.17 7.18
C ASN A 106 10.79 11.28 6.72
N ILE A 107 9.55 11.72 6.93
CA ILE A 107 8.32 10.97 6.62
C ILE A 107 7.91 11.25 5.17
N LEU A 108 7.94 10.24 4.33
CA LEU A 108 7.50 10.33 2.94
C LEU A 108 5.98 10.16 2.80
N ALA A 109 5.40 9.27 3.62
CA ALA A 109 3.97 9.02 3.61
C ALA A 109 3.45 8.55 4.97
N VAL A 110 2.20 8.90 5.28
CA VAL A 110 1.40 8.32 6.36
C VAL A 110 0.00 8.02 5.87
N ILE A 111 -0.53 6.83 6.20
CA ILE A 111 -1.91 6.43 5.92
C ILE A 111 -2.52 5.80 7.17
N ASN A 112 -3.84 5.90 7.32
CA ASN A 112 -4.57 5.19 8.37
C ASN A 112 -4.33 3.67 8.30
N GLY A 113 -4.33 3.03 9.46
CA GLY A 113 -4.21 1.58 9.58
C GLY A 113 -5.54 0.84 9.52
N GLY A 114 -5.66 -0.22 10.33
CA GLY A 114 -6.82 -1.09 10.37
C GLY A 114 -7.97 -0.57 11.25
N TYR A 115 -8.95 -1.43 11.43
CA TYR A 115 -10.20 -1.12 12.16
C TYR A 115 -9.99 -0.95 13.65
N PHE A 116 -10.82 -0.10 14.25
CA PHE A 116 -10.79 0.19 15.67
C PHE A 116 -12.19 0.56 16.21
N ASP A 117 -12.35 0.51 17.51
CA ASP A 117 -13.57 0.97 18.18
C ASP A 117 -13.63 2.51 18.17
N LEU A 118 -14.69 3.05 17.60
CA LEU A 118 -14.91 4.50 17.53
C LEU A 118 -15.19 5.13 18.91
N THR A 119 -15.56 4.33 19.90
CA THR A 119 -15.89 4.82 21.23
C THR A 119 -14.65 4.98 22.10
N ASN A 120 -13.82 3.92 22.16
CA ASN A 120 -12.70 3.84 23.10
C ASN A 120 -11.32 3.80 22.43
N GLY A 121 -11.25 3.73 21.09
CA GLY A 121 -9.99 3.69 20.32
C GLY A 121 -9.26 2.34 20.35
N GLN A 122 -9.85 1.29 20.91
CA GLN A 122 -9.25 -0.04 20.91
C GLN A 122 -9.11 -0.56 19.47
N SER A 123 -7.92 -1.01 19.10
CA SER A 123 -7.71 -1.60 17.77
C SER A 123 -8.36 -2.99 17.70
N TYR A 124 -9.07 -3.25 16.61
CA TYR A 124 -9.58 -4.57 16.20
C TYR A 124 -8.67 -5.25 15.19
N SER A 125 -7.56 -4.60 14.86
CA SER A 125 -6.62 -5.05 13.84
C SER A 125 -5.22 -5.23 14.42
N LEU A 126 -4.48 -6.19 13.85
CA LEU A 126 -3.09 -6.41 14.21
C LEU A 126 -2.25 -5.15 13.98
N VAL A 127 -1.37 -4.85 14.92
CA VAL A 127 -0.30 -3.86 14.77
C VAL A 127 0.97 -4.47 15.33
N VAL A 128 2.01 -4.60 14.49
CA VAL A 128 3.35 -5.04 14.91
C VAL A 128 4.35 -3.98 14.45
N ASN A 129 5.16 -3.49 15.36
CA ASN A 129 6.26 -2.60 15.06
C ASN A 129 7.53 -3.07 15.77
N GLU A 130 8.64 -3.12 15.03
CA GLU A 130 9.96 -3.52 15.56
C GLU A 130 9.91 -4.87 16.32
N ASN A 131 9.28 -5.88 15.71
CA ASN A 131 9.06 -7.21 16.28
C ASN A 131 8.12 -7.26 17.51
N LYS A 132 7.55 -6.13 17.92
CA LYS A 132 6.63 -6.06 19.07
C LYS A 132 5.19 -5.99 18.58
N MET A 133 4.37 -6.94 19.00
CA MET A 133 2.92 -6.89 18.79
C MET A 133 2.30 -5.86 19.73
N LEU A 134 1.75 -4.80 19.18
CA LEU A 134 1.07 -3.71 19.90
C LEU A 134 -0.43 -3.99 20.04
N SER A 135 -1.03 -4.68 19.06
CA SER A 135 -2.42 -5.15 19.07
C SER A 135 -2.54 -6.42 18.25
N ALA A 136 -3.45 -7.31 18.65
CA ALA A 136 -3.84 -8.48 17.86
C ALA A 136 -5.09 -8.16 17.02
N ASN A 137 -5.35 -8.98 15.98
CA ASN A 137 -6.66 -8.97 15.31
C ASN A 137 -7.76 -9.41 16.28
N VAL A 138 -8.99 -8.95 16.04
CA VAL A 138 -10.17 -9.42 16.77
C VAL A 138 -10.23 -10.94 16.76
N LYS A 139 -10.38 -11.54 17.96
CA LYS A 139 -10.34 -13.01 18.12
C LYS A 139 -11.71 -13.66 18.01
N ALA A 140 -12.76 -12.95 18.38
CA ALA A 140 -14.12 -13.45 18.34
C ALA A 140 -15.11 -12.34 18.01
N LEU A 141 -16.16 -12.72 17.34
CA LEU A 141 -17.30 -11.84 17.03
C LEU A 141 -18.57 -12.53 17.48
N THR A 142 -19.43 -11.82 18.20
CA THR A 142 -20.76 -12.32 18.53
C THR A 142 -21.73 -11.99 17.40
N ARG A 143 -22.40 -13.00 16.87
CA ARG A 143 -23.45 -12.89 15.85
C ARG A 143 -24.64 -13.76 16.23
N SER A 144 -25.81 -13.42 15.72
CA SER A 144 -26.99 -14.28 15.89
C SER A 144 -26.86 -15.52 15.00
N PHE A 145 -27.15 -16.69 15.59
CA PHE A 145 -27.31 -17.96 14.89
C PHE A 145 -28.46 -18.73 15.56
N ASN A 146 -29.46 -19.12 14.79
CA ASN A 146 -30.67 -19.79 15.30
C ASN A 146 -31.32 -19.07 16.49
N GLY A 147 -31.35 -17.73 16.44
CA GLY A 147 -31.95 -16.91 17.51
C GLY A 147 -31.11 -16.73 18.75
N ALA A 148 -29.89 -17.31 18.84
CA ALA A 148 -28.99 -17.19 19.96
C ALA A 148 -27.74 -16.40 19.60
N ASN A 149 -27.20 -15.66 20.59
CA ASN A 149 -25.88 -15.01 20.47
C ASN A 149 -24.80 -16.08 20.45
N THR A 150 -24.05 -16.13 19.35
CA THR A 150 -23.07 -17.19 19.10
C THR A 150 -21.73 -16.59 18.74
N SER A 151 -20.63 -17.17 19.25
CA SER A 151 -19.27 -16.72 18.97
C SER A 151 -18.75 -17.33 17.68
N TYR A 152 -18.26 -16.47 16.80
CA TYR A 152 -17.54 -16.81 15.58
C TYR A 152 -16.08 -16.39 15.72
N TYR A 153 -15.15 -17.14 15.13
CA TYR A 153 -13.70 -16.94 15.26
C TYR A 153 -13.08 -16.75 13.87
N PRO A 154 -13.17 -15.54 13.27
CA PRO A 154 -12.61 -15.31 11.96
C PRO A 154 -11.09 -15.20 12.00
N THR A 155 -10.42 -15.75 10.99
CA THR A 155 -9.09 -15.26 10.62
C THR A 155 -9.26 -13.93 9.90
N ARG A 156 -8.40 -12.95 10.16
CA ARG A 156 -8.42 -11.65 9.48
C ARG A 156 -7.12 -11.43 8.77
N CYS A 157 -7.16 -10.79 7.61
CA CYS A 157 -5.93 -10.57 6.85
C CYS A 157 -5.04 -9.49 7.49
N ALA A 158 -3.73 -9.61 7.21
CA ALA A 158 -2.72 -8.63 7.56
C ALA A 158 -1.63 -8.55 6.50
N PHE A 159 -1.09 -7.36 6.30
CA PHE A 159 0.16 -7.13 5.57
C PHE A 159 1.31 -7.16 6.56
N GLY A 160 2.42 -7.80 6.21
CA GLY A 160 3.61 -7.82 7.06
C GLY A 160 4.91 -7.88 6.27
N LEU A 161 5.98 -7.48 6.93
CA LEU A 161 7.35 -7.57 6.42
C LEU A 161 8.20 -8.47 7.32
N THR A 162 8.82 -9.49 6.73
CA THR A 162 9.82 -10.32 7.35
C THR A 162 11.11 -10.23 6.54
N ASN A 163 12.17 -9.66 7.13
CA ASN A 163 13.44 -9.44 6.43
C ASN A 163 13.24 -8.74 5.06
N ARG A 164 12.45 -7.68 5.05
CA ARG A 164 12.05 -6.89 3.87
C ARG A 164 11.28 -7.67 2.80
N LYS A 165 10.83 -8.88 3.07
CA LYS A 165 9.94 -9.64 2.20
C LYS A 165 8.50 -9.37 2.61
N PRO A 166 7.65 -8.83 1.74
CA PRO A 166 6.25 -8.55 2.04
C PRO A 166 5.43 -9.84 1.94
N SER A 167 4.39 -9.91 2.76
CA SER A 167 3.33 -10.94 2.66
C SER A 167 1.99 -10.35 3.07
N CYS A 168 0.90 -10.88 2.49
CA CYS A 168 -0.47 -10.69 2.95
C CYS A 168 -1.04 -12.05 3.31
N GLU A 169 -1.41 -12.24 4.58
CA GLU A 169 -1.84 -13.54 5.08
C GLU A 169 -3.14 -13.42 5.88
N TRP A 170 -3.95 -14.48 5.91
CA TRP A 170 -5.01 -14.62 6.91
C TRP A 170 -4.37 -15.11 8.20
N ILE A 171 -4.55 -14.35 9.26
CA ILE A 171 -3.88 -14.63 10.53
C ILE A 171 -4.87 -14.79 11.68
N TYR A 172 -4.44 -15.53 12.68
CA TYR A 172 -5.12 -15.60 13.98
C TYR A 172 -4.07 -15.63 15.10
N ASN A 173 -4.32 -14.88 16.17
CA ASN A 173 -3.48 -14.93 17.35
C ASN A 173 -3.91 -16.11 18.24
N VAL A 174 -3.18 -17.21 18.14
CA VAL A 174 -3.53 -18.48 18.81
C VAL A 174 -3.27 -18.40 20.31
N THR A 175 -2.06 -18.02 20.71
CA THR A 175 -1.65 -17.94 22.12
C THR A 175 -0.71 -16.77 22.36
N GLY A 176 -0.93 -15.98 23.41
CA GLY A 176 -0.06 -14.87 23.79
C GLY A 176 0.18 -13.91 22.63
N THR A 177 1.43 -13.81 22.18
CA THR A 177 1.86 -13.00 21.03
C THR A 177 2.08 -13.81 19.76
N VAL A 178 1.77 -15.11 19.76
CA VAL A 178 2.02 -16.01 18.63
C VAL A 178 0.87 -15.90 17.62
N ASN A 179 1.19 -15.45 16.42
CA ASN A 179 0.27 -15.44 15.29
C ASN A 179 0.56 -16.62 14.36
N TYR A 180 -0.51 -17.26 13.89
CA TYR A 180 -0.45 -18.24 12.80
C TYR A 180 -1.01 -17.61 11.54
N ALA A 181 -0.32 -17.79 10.43
CA ALA A 181 -0.80 -17.49 9.08
C ALA A 181 -1.35 -18.77 8.44
N TYR A 182 -2.42 -18.61 7.68
CA TYR A 182 -3.09 -19.71 6.99
C TYR A 182 -3.16 -19.42 5.49
N PRO A 183 -3.05 -20.47 4.64
CA PRO A 183 -3.11 -20.32 3.19
C PRO A 183 -4.52 -19.95 2.66
N ALA A 184 -5.54 -20.15 3.48
CA ALA A 184 -6.94 -19.77 3.23
C ALA A 184 -7.58 -19.28 4.54
N PRO A 185 -8.63 -18.45 4.47
CA PRO A 185 -9.34 -18.02 5.65
C PRO A 185 -10.08 -19.19 6.33
N SER A 186 -10.36 -19.05 7.63
CA SER A 186 -11.33 -19.94 8.28
C SER A 186 -12.67 -19.84 7.55
N PRO A 187 -13.30 -20.96 7.13
CA PRO A 187 -14.46 -20.94 6.24
C PRO A 187 -15.75 -20.57 6.99
N ASN A 188 -15.74 -19.40 7.63
CA ASN A 188 -16.91 -18.84 8.29
C ASN A 188 -17.90 -18.27 7.26
N ALA A 189 -19.18 -18.29 7.64
CA ALA A 189 -20.22 -17.52 6.97
C ALA A 189 -21.28 -17.13 8.00
N LEU A 190 -21.97 -16.01 7.81
CA LEU A 190 -23.10 -15.62 8.65
C LEU A 190 -24.26 -16.60 8.44
N ASN A 191 -25.06 -16.80 9.49
CA ASN A 191 -26.21 -17.72 9.50
C ASN A 191 -25.85 -19.20 9.22
N THR A 192 -24.62 -19.58 9.46
CA THR A 192 -24.15 -20.98 9.44
C THR A 192 -23.59 -21.35 10.79
N LEU A 193 -23.40 -22.64 11.03
CA LEU A 193 -22.74 -23.12 12.24
C LEU A 193 -21.32 -22.51 12.32
N PRO A 194 -20.93 -21.88 13.44
CA PRO A 194 -19.58 -21.35 13.62
C PRO A 194 -18.52 -22.42 13.40
N GLN A 195 -17.46 -22.03 12.73
CA GLN A 195 -16.29 -22.87 12.59
C GLN A 195 -15.53 -23.01 13.93
N ALA A 196 -14.72 -24.06 14.03
CA ALA A 196 -13.83 -24.22 15.16
C ALA A 196 -12.93 -22.98 15.30
N LYS A 197 -12.53 -22.69 16.54
CA LYS A 197 -11.56 -21.62 16.82
C LYS A 197 -10.24 -21.95 16.12
N PRO A 198 -9.63 -21.00 15.38
CA PRO A 198 -8.34 -21.21 14.74
C PRO A 198 -7.26 -21.62 15.75
N SER A 199 -6.43 -22.56 15.34
CA SER A 199 -5.38 -23.19 16.12
C SER A 199 -4.15 -23.45 15.24
N GLU A 200 -3.16 -24.13 15.75
CA GLU A 200 -1.99 -24.57 14.98
C GLU A 200 -2.35 -25.51 13.82
N THR A 201 -3.45 -26.24 13.93
CA THR A 201 -3.89 -27.26 12.97
C THR A 201 -5.16 -26.88 12.20
N PHE A 202 -5.85 -25.82 12.60
CA PHE A 202 -7.07 -25.35 11.95
C PHE A 202 -7.09 -23.81 11.83
N PRO A 203 -7.36 -23.26 10.64
CA PRO A 203 -7.41 -23.92 9.32
C PRO A 203 -6.13 -24.71 8.99
N VAL A 204 -6.23 -25.69 8.08
CA VAL A 204 -5.10 -26.56 7.74
C VAL A 204 -3.90 -25.79 7.21
N ASN A 205 -2.70 -26.33 7.40
CA ASN A 205 -1.43 -25.77 6.94
C ASN A 205 -1.10 -24.40 7.53
N GLY A 206 -1.55 -24.13 8.75
CA GLY A 206 -1.13 -22.96 9.52
C GLY A 206 0.37 -23.01 9.84
N SER A 207 1.01 -21.86 9.83
CA SER A 207 2.42 -21.72 10.22
C SER A 207 2.63 -20.47 11.06
N ILE A 208 3.63 -20.48 11.95
CA ILE A 208 3.99 -19.30 12.73
C ILE A 208 4.35 -18.14 11.80
N TRP A 209 3.78 -17.00 12.07
CA TRP A 209 4.01 -15.77 11.32
C TRP A 209 4.47 -14.64 12.24
N SER A 210 5.72 -14.24 12.08
CA SER A 210 6.41 -13.30 12.98
C SER A 210 7.09 -12.18 12.18
N PRO A 211 6.33 -11.26 11.59
CA PRO A 211 6.88 -10.11 10.87
C PRO A 211 7.48 -9.09 11.83
N GLN A 212 8.53 -8.38 11.39
CA GLN A 212 9.09 -7.24 12.11
C GLN A 212 8.11 -6.06 12.15
N THR A 213 7.36 -5.87 11.07
CA THR A 213 6.34 -4.83 10.96
C THR A 213 5.10 -5.42 10.30
N ALA A 214 3.92 -5.17 10.86
CA ALA A 214 2.66 -5.61 10.27
C ALA A 214 1.50 -4.68 10.60
N ILE A 215 0.51 -4.66 9.73
CA ILE A 215 -0.76 -4.01 9.92
C ILE A 215 -1.89 -4.94 9.49
N GLY A 216 -2.86 -5.13 10.37
CA GLY A 216 -4.09 -5.85 10.07
C GLY A 216 -5.06 -4.98 9.28
N GLY A 217 -5.79 -5.63 8.41
CA GLY A 217 -6.90 -5.06 7.65
C GLY A 217 -8.05 -6.06 7.55
N SER A 218 -8.91 -5.89 6.59
CA SER A 218 -9.96 -6.84 6.20
C SER A 218 -10.86 -6.20 5.13
N PRO A 219 -11.29 -6.94 4.12
CA PRO A 219 -10.85 -8.29 3.78
C PRO A 219 -9.57 -8.29 2.94
N MET A 220 -9.06 -9.49 2.65
CA MET A 220 -8.11 -9.71 1.55
C MET A 220 -8.76 -9.22 0.26
N LEU A 221 -7.97 -8.55 -0.59
CA LEU A 221 -8.40 -8.07 -1.91
C LEU A 221 -7.78 -8.88 -3.04
N LEU A 222 -6.47 -9.15 -2.92
CA LEU A 222 -5.70 -9.94 -3.89
C LEU A 222 -4.88 -10.99 -3.15
N LYS A 223 -4.81 -12.18 -3.72
CA LYS A 223 -3.91 -13.24 -3.29
C LYS A 223 -3.31 -13.95 -4.49
N LYS A 224 -1.97 -13.97 -4.60
CA LYS A 224 -1.24 -14.62 -5.69
C LYS A 224 -1.71 -14.17 -7.09
N GLY A 225 -1.96 -12.87 -7.25
CA GLY A 225 -2.40 -12.26 -8.52
C GLY A 225 -3.88 -12.42 -8.86
N ASN A 226 -4.66 -13.09 -8.01
CA ASN A 226 -6.08 -13.26 -8.21
C ASN A 226 -6.89 -12.32 -7.30
N VAL A 227 -8.02 -11.83 -7.81
CA VAL A 227 -9.01 -11.16 -6.97
C VAL A 227 -9.57 -12.18 -5.99
N MET A 228 -9.44 -11.88 -4.69
CA MET A 228 -9.84 -12.78 -3.60
C MET A 228 -10.44 -11.94 -2.47
N ILE A 229 -11.71 -11.57 -2.62
CA ILE A 229 -12.42 -10.80 -1.59
C ILE A 229 -13.03 -11.76 -0.60
N SER A 230 -12.39 -11.92 0.56
CA SER A 230 -12.76 -12.88 1.61
C SER A 230 -13.61 -12.25 2.73
N ASP A 231 -14.46 -11.31 2.38
CA ASP A 231 -15.30 -10.56 3.32
C ASP A 231 -16.29 -11.45 4.08
N VAL A 232 -16.80 -12.48 3.42
CA VAL A 232 -17.72 -13.47 4.02
C VAL A 232 -17.00 -14.27 5.09
N GLU A 233 -15.87 -14.86 4.77
CA GLU A 233 -15.08 -15.72 5.64
C GLU A 233 -14.42 -14.91 6.79
N GLU A 234 -14.06 -13.68 6.50
CA GLU A 234 -13.53 -12.74 7.50
C GLU A 234 -14.64 -12.08 8.34
N LEU A 235 -15.91 -12.39 8.07
CA LEU A 235 -17.10 -11.88 8.74
C LEU A 235 -17.09 -10.35 8.85
N ILE A 236 -16.84 -9.67 7.74
CA ILE A 236 -16.80 -8.20 7.69
C ILE A 236 -17.69 -7.67 6.59
N ASP A 237 -18.52 -6.70 6.93
CA ASP A 237 -19.28 -5.88 6.00
C ASP A 237 -18.94 -4.40 6.24
N VAL A 238 -18.27 -3.81 5.25
CA VAL A 238 -17.88 -2.40 5.24
C VAL A 238 -18.47 -1.70 4.01
N ASN A 239 -19.71 -2.02 3.68
CA ASN A 239 -20.38 -1.60 2.44
C ASN A 239 -19.61 -2.08 1.21
N ASN A 240 -19.29 -3.37 1.15
CA ASN A 240 -18.34 -3.97 0.23
C ASN A 240 -18.65 -3.71 -1.25
N LYS A 241 -19.96 -3.67 -1.60
CA LYS A 241 -20.45 -3.53 -2.98
C LYS A 241 -20.68 -2.08 -3.41
N THR A 242 -20.53 -1.11 -2.52
CA THR A 242 -20.83 0.30 -2.81
C THR A 242 -19.57 1.16 -2.82
N GLY A 243 -19.59 2.26 -3.56
CA GLY A 243 -18.52 3.24 -3.55
C GLY A 243 -18.36 3.89 -2.18
N ARG A 244 -17.18 3.78 -1.60
CA ARG A 244 -16.75 4.39 -0.33
C ARG A 244 -15.35 4.94 -0.46
N SER A 245 -14.97 5.86 0.42
CA SER A 245 -13.55 6.12 0.61
C SER A 245 -12.87 4.85 1.10
N ARG A 246 -11.72 4.50 0.49
CA ARG A 246 -11.01 3.25 0.77
C ARG A 246 -9.53 3.50 0.97
N SER A 247 -8.94 2.72 1.86
CA SER A 247 -7.50 2.61 2.02
C SER A 247 -7.10 1.15 1.83
N ALA A 248 -5.97 0.92 1.19
CA ALA A 248 -5.44 -0.43 0.97
C ALA A 248 -3.91 -0.41 0.96
N ILE A 249 -3.32 -1.57 1.23
CA ILE A 249 -1.90 -1.83 1.07
C ILE A 249 -1.71 -3.16 0.34
N GLY A 250 -0.79 -3.17 -0.62
CA GLY A 250 -0.43 -4.37 -1.36
C GLY A 250 1.02 -4.32 -1.82
N PHE A 251 1.44 -5.35 -2.53
CA PHE A 251 2.77 -5.39 -3.12
C PHE A 251 2.79 -6.13 -4.45
N THR A 252 3.80 -5.82 -5.27
CA THR A 252 4.02 -6.43 -6.58
C THR A 252 5.03 -7.57 -6.50
N ALA A 253 5.07 -8.43 -7.51
CA ALA A 253 6.09 -9.47 -7.64
C ALA A 253 7.55 -8.93 -7.64
N LYS A 254 7.73 -7.64 -7.96
CA LYS A 254 9.03 -6.95 -7.91
C LYS A 254 9.30 -6.32 -6.53
N ASN A 255 8.61 -6.72 -5.47
CA ASN A 255 8.74 -6.21 -4.10
C ASN A 255 8.53 -4.68 -3.99
N ARG A 256 7.62 -4.12 -4.77
CA ARG A 256 7.18 -2.74 -4.63
C ARG A 256 5.92 -2.71 -3.80
N VAL A 257 5.91 -1.93 -2.73
CA VAL A 257 4.73 -1.73 -1.90
C VAL A 257 3.89 -0.62 -2.50
N VAL A 258 2.59 -0.86 -2.59
CA VAL A 258 1.58 0.08 -3.06
C VAL A 258 0.65 0.40 -1.89
N ILE A 259 0.58 1.68 -1.54
CA ILE A 259 -0.38 2.23 -0.58
C ILE A 259 -1.39 3.03 -1.38
N LEU A 260 -2.66 2.62 -1.35
CA LEU A 260 -3.71 3.20 -2.18
C LEU A 260 -4.77 3.87 -1.30
N ALA A 261 -5.11 5.12 -1.60
CA ALA A 261 -6.25 5.83 -1.05
C ALA A 261 -7.22 6.22 -2.17
N VAL A 262 -8.49 5.90 -2.00
CA VAL A 262 -9.60 6.28 -2.90
C VAL A 262 -10.51 7.25 -2.17
N GLU A 263 -10.86 8.34 -2.81
CA GLU A 263 -11.70 9.39 -2.27
C GLU A 263 -13.18 9.16 -2.58
N LYS A 264 -14.03 9.24 -1.55
CA LYS A 264 -15.45 9.55 -1.70
C LYS A 264 -15.74 10.83 -0.97
N ASN A 265 -16.26 11.81 -1.65
CA ASN A 265 -16.59 13.09 -1.02
C ASN A 265 -17.70 13.80 -1.79
N ALA A 266 -18.74 14.23 -1.09
CA ALA A 266 -19.88 14.87 -1.71
C ALA A 266 -19.54 16.27 -2.29
N THR A 267 -18.58 16.97 -1.69
CA THR A 267 -18.16 18.31 -2.16
C THR A 267 -17.38 18.21 -3.48
N THR A 268 -16.53 17.19 -3.64
CA THR A 268 -15.77 16.98 -4.89
C THR A 268 -16.54 16.19 -5.93
N GLY A 269 -17.65 15.54 -5.54
CA GLY A 269 -18.44 14.65 -6.38
C GLY A 269 -17.84 13.27 -6.60
N ASN A 270 -16.67 12.95 -6.02
CA ASN A 270 -16.04 11.64 -6.16
C ASN A 270 -16.83 10.55 -5.46
N VAL A 271 -17.10 9.45 -6.19
CA VAL A 271 -18.02 8.39 -5.74
C VAL A 271 -17.36 7.31 -4.88
N GLY A 272 -16.02 7.27 -4.81
CA GLY A 272 -15.29 6.21 -4.13
C GLY A 272 -15.22 4.92 -4.94
N ALA A 273 -14.88 3.82 -4.26
CA ALA A 273 -14.80 2.49 -4.86
C ALA A 273 -15.45 1.41 -3.99
N SER A 274 -16.02 0.39 -4.64
CA SER A 274 -16.32 -0.90 -4.03
C SER A 274 -15.04 -1.70 -3.77
N LEU A 275 -15.12 -2.79 -3.00
CA LEU A 275 -13.95 -3.65 -2.78
C LEU A 275 -13.49 -4.35 -4.07
N THR A 276 -14.42 -4.69 -4.98
CA THR A 276 -14.07 -5.26 -6.29
C THR A 276 -13.27 -4.27 -7.13
N GLU A 277 -13.71 -3.02 -7.18
CA GLU A 277 -12.97 -1.95 -7.88
C GLU A 277 -11.61 -1.69 -7.24
N MET A 278 -11.50 -1.70 -5.90
CA MET A 278 -10.21 -1.60 -5.21
C MET A 278 -9.26 -2.73 -5.58
N ALA A 279 -9.76 -3.97 -5.59
CA ALA A 279 -8.97 -5.13 -5.98
C ALA A 279 -8.48 -5.02 -7.43
N GLN A 280 -9.36 -4.57 -8.35
CA GLN A 280 -9.00 -4.39 -9.75
C GLN A 280 -7.95 -3.29 -9.94
N LEU A 281 -8.11 -2.14 -9.29
CA LEU A 281 -7.11 -1.05 -9.33
C LEU A 281 -5.73 -1.53 -8.89
N LEU A 282 -5.64 -2.28 -7.78
CA LEU A 282 -4.37 -2.81 -7.27
C LEU A 282 -3.78 -3.88 -8.22
N LYS A 283 -4.62 -4.72 -8.79
CA LYS A 283 -4.21 -5.73 -9.78
C LYS A 283 -3.64 -5.08 -11.04
N ASP A 284 -4.30 -4.03 -11.55
CA ASP A 284 -3.86 -3.29 -12.74
C ASP A 284 -2.53 -2.58 -12.50
N MET A 285 -2.24 -2.15 -11.28
CA MET A 285 -0.93 -1.63 -10.87
C MET A 285 0.16 -2.72 -10.75
N GLY A 286 -0.19 -4.01 -10.91
CA GLY A 286 0.72 -5.15 -10.84
C GLY A 286 0.87 -5.75 -9.45
N CYS A 287 -0.01 -5.43 -8.49
CA CYS A 287 -0.01 -6.09 -7.19
C CYS A 287 -0.38 -7.57 -7.33
N THR A 288 0.35 -8.42 -6.62
CA THR A 288 0.05 -9.85 -6.48
C THR A 288 -0.78 -10.13 -5.24
N ASP A 289 -0.54 -9.39 -4.17
CA ASP A 289 -1.26 -9.53 -2.92
C ASP A 289 -1.61 -8.15 -2.37
N ALA A 290 -2.80 -8.02 -1.78
CA ALA A 290 -3.26 -6.78 -1.19
C ALA A 290 -4.38 -7.00 -0.19
N ILE A 291 -4.46 -6.13 0.81
CA ILE A 291 -5.52 -6.10 1.81
C ILE A 291 -6.21 -4.73 1.83
N ASN A 292 -7.49 -4.73 2.18
CA ASN A 292 -8.21 -3.52 2.52
C ASN A 292 -7.87 -3.11 3.97
N LEU A 293 -7.69 -1.81 4.18
CA LEU A 293 -7.55 -1.19 5.50
C LEU A 293 -8.88 -0.56 5.94
N ASP A 294 -8.90 0.13 7.08
CA ASP A 294 -10.08 0.91 7.46
C ASP A 294 -10.34 2.01 6.43
N GLY A 295 -11.61 2.25 6.17
CA GLY A 295 -12.07 3.13 5.10
C GLY A 295 -13.03 4.23 5.58
N GLY A 296 -13.82 4.74 4.65
CA GLY A 296 -14.78 5.80 4.94
C GLY A 296 -14.09 7.04 5.50
N GLY A 297 -14.60 7.56 6.61
CA GLY A 297 -14.02 8.73 7.26
C GLY A 297 -12.58 8.57 7.75
N SER A 298 -12.08 7.34 7.90
CA SER A 298 -10.69 7.08 8.30
C SER A 298 -9.69 7.24 7.15
N THR A 299 -10.14 7.13 5.89
CA THR A 299 -9.26 7.22 4.71
C THR A 299 -8.55 8.56 4.65
N CYS A 300 -7.25 8.54 4.87
CA CYS A 300 -6.41 9.72 4.74
C CYS A 300 -4.96 9.31 4.44
N LEU A 301 -4.48 9.70 3.27
CA LEU A 301 -3.09 9.54 2.85
C LEU A 301 -2.44 10.92 2.77
N LEU A 302 -1.44 11.16 3.59
CA LEU A 302 -0.57 12.32 3.54
C LEU A 302 0.78 11.92 2.97
N VAL A 303 1.34 12.75 2.11
CA VAL A 303 2.66 12.53 1.50
C VAL A 303 3.47 13.81 1.54
N ASN A 304 4.77 13.71 1.33
CA ASN A 304 5.68 14.84 1.16
C ASN A 304 5.40 15.96 2.18
N ASN A 305 5.78 15.71 3.44
CA ASN A 305 5.61 16.65 4.56
C ASN A 305 4.15 17.06 4.83
N GLY A 306 3.22 16.11 4.68
CA GLY A 306 1.84 16.29 5.11
C GLY A 306 0.87 16.83 4.06
N LYS A 307 1.28 16.87 2.79
CA LYS A 307 0.33 17.20 1.71
C LYS A 307 -0.74 16.13 1.63
N SER A 308 -2.01 16.52 1.81
CA SER A 308 -3.14 15.61 1.70
C SER A 308 -3.37 15.23 0.24
N THR A 309 -3.54 13.95 -0.02
CA THR A 309 -3.79 13.43 -1.37
C THR A 309 -5.27 13.23 -1.67
N ASN A 310 -6.08 13.15 -0.63
CA ASN A 310 -7.53 12.99 -0.73
C ASN A 310 -8.26 13.93 0.22
N GLN A 311 -9.46 14.35 -0.18
CA GLN A 311 -10.38 15.04 0.72
C GLN A 311 -11.05 13.99 1.62
N PRO A 312 -10.96 14.10 2.95
CA PRO A 312 -11.62 13.16 3.84
C PRO A 312 -13.13 13.14 3.65
N GLU A 313 -13.75 11.96 3.81
CA GLU A 313 -15.21 11.85 3.84
C GLU A 313 -15.75 12.71 5.01
N GLY A 314 -16.62 13.68 4.71
CA GLY A 314 -17.08 14.67 5.67
C GLY A 314 -16.15 15.90 5.86
N ASN A 315 -15.15 16.07 5.00
CA ASN A 315 -14.24 17.23 4.94
C ASN A 315 -13.31 17.43 6.14
N ILE A 316 -13.33 16.52 7.12
CA ILE A 316 -12.50 16.57 8.34
C ILE A 316 -11.77 15.25 8.51
N GLN A 317 -10.48 15.31 8.82
CA GLN A 317 -9.72 14.11 9.16
C GLN A 317 -10.27 13.48 10.44
N ARG A 318 -10.60 12.19 10.34
CA ARG A 318 -10.96 11.39 11.53
C ARG A 318 -9.70 11.04 12.31
N ALA A 319 -9.77 11.14 13.64
CA ALA A 319 -8.77 10.58 14.51
C ALA A 319 -8.83 9.04 14.45
N VAL A 320 -7.68 8.39 14.16
CA VAL A 320 -7.52 6.95 13.98
C VAL A 320 -6.57 6.38 15.02
N SER A 321 -6.75 5.10 15.35
CA SER A 321 -5.94 4.44 16.40
C SER A 321 -4.60 3.94 15.89
N SER A 322 -4.48 3.62 14.60
CA SER A 322 -3.24 3.12 14.02
C SER A 322 -2.96 3.74 12.66
N VAL A 323 -1.68 3.81 12.32
CA VAL A 323 -1.19 4.32 11.04
C VAL A 323 -0.01 3.49 10.53
N ILE A 324 0.25 3.62 9.24
CA ILE A 324 1.46 3.16 8.57
C ILE A 324 2.26 4.39 8.17
N PHE A 325 3.54 4.41 8.49
CA PHE A 325 4.51 5.38 8.01
C PHE A 325 5.46 4.76 7.00
N VAL A 326 5.83 5.53 5.99
CA VAL A 326 7.01 5.25 5.17
C VAL A 326 8.00 6.38 5.39
N LYS A 327 9.21 6.02 5.83
CA LYS A 327 10.27 6.94 6.23
C LYS A 327 11.50 6.74 5.37
N LYS A 328 12.24 7.81 5.15
CA LYS A 328 13.61 7.75 4.65
C LYS A 328 14.57 7.84 5.84
N GLN A 329 15.44 6.83 5.98
CA GLN A 329 16.55 6.88 6.93
C GLN A 329 17.58 7.91 6.47
N ASN A 330 18.18 8.59 7.42
CA ASN A 330 19.25 9.55 7.17
C ASN A 330 20.56 8.82 6.87
#